data_67aab7399bb61ecd1f374b1d0d68735d
#
_entry.id   67aab7399bb61ecd1f374b1d0d68735d
#
_cell.length_a   1.000
_cell.length_b   1.000
_cell.length_c   1.000
_cell.angle_alpha   90.00
_cell.angle_beta   90.00
_cell.angle_gamma   90.00
#
_symmetry.space_group_name_H-M   'P 1'
#
loop_
_entity.id
_entity.type
_entity.pdbx_description
1 polymer ?
#
loop_
_entity_poly.entity_id
_entity_poly.type
_entity_poly.pdbx_seq_one_letter_code
_entity_poly.pdbx_strand_id
1 'polypeptide(L)'
;MRQIVLDTETTGLEWKKGNRVVEIGCVELVERRPTGRTYHQYIKPDRDFEQGAAEVTGLSLEFLADKPPFADIADAFLAFIDGAELIIHNAAFDVGFLDNELSLLGPQYGNLRQRVTVEDSLLLARQRYPGQRNSLDAL
;
A
#
# COMPACT_ATOMS: atom_id res chain seq x y z
N MET A 1 16.67 8.08 -11.18
CA MET A 1 15.98 6.90 -10.62
C MET A 1 14.61 7.30 -10.11
N ARG A 2 13.61 6.54 -10.50
CA ARG A 2 12.22 6.82 -10.10
C ARG A 2 11.87 5.97 -8.89
N GLN A 3 11.49 6.61 -7.81
CA GLN A 3 11.06 5.95 -6.57
C GLN A 3 9.63 6.39 -6.24
N ILE A 4 8.91 5.51 -5.56
CA ILE A 4 7.55 5.81 -5.10
C ILE A 4 7.45 5.40 -3.63
N VAL A 5 7.14 6.37 -2.78
CA VAL A 5 6.78 6.10 -1.38
C VAL A 5 5.32 5.67 -1.36
N LEU A 6 5.06 4.48 -0.86
CA LEU A 6 3.73 3.87 -0.89
C LEU A 6 3.29 3.50 0.51
N ASP A 7 2.01 3.74 0.79
CA ASP A 7 1.36 3.36 2.02
C ASP A 7 -0.05 2.88 1.74
N THR A 8 -0.56 1.97 2.56
CA THR A 8 -1.93 1.45 2.45
C THR A 8 -2.66 1.50 3.78
N GLU A 9 -3.99 1.56 3.70
CA GLU A 9 -4.88 1.30 4.82
C GLU A 9 -5.73 0.08 4.50
N THR A 10 -6.08 -0.69 5.52
CA THR A 10 -6.76 -1.98 5.36
C THR A 10 -7.88 -2.16 6.37
N THR A 11 -8.72 -3.18 6.13
CA THR A 11 -9.82 -3.49 7.06
C THR A 11 -9.36 -4.23 8.32
N GLY A 12 -8.12 -4.68 8.36
CA GLY A 12 -7.56 -5.41 9.50
C GLY A 12 -6.10 -5.73 9.28
N LEU A 13 -5.48 -6.48 10.19
CA LEU A 13 -4.04 -6.72 10.21
C LEU A 13 -3.57 -7.87 9.34
N GLU A 14 -4.47 -8.82 9.02
CA GLU A 14 -4.08 -10.05 8.31
C GLU A 14 -4.92 -10.25 7.07
N TRP A 15 -4.28 -10.21 5.89
CA TRP A 15 -5.00 -10.44 4.63
C TRP A 15 -5.53 -11.88 4.52
N LYS A 16 -4.88 -12.85 5.18
CA LYS A 16 -5.31 -14.25 5.18
C LYS A 16 -6.69 -14.44 5.84
N LYS A 17 -7.11 -13.50 6.65
CA LYS A 17 -8.44 -13.50 7.27
C LYS A 17 -9.51 -12.84 6.41
N GLY A 18 -9.20 -12.54 5.15
CA GLY A 18 -10.12 -11.90 4.22
C GLY A 18 -10.09 -10.38 4.25
N ASN A 19 -9.16 -9.79 4.98
CA ASN A 19 -9.05 -8.33 5.04
C ASN A 19 -8.61 -7.76 3.70
N ARG A 20 -9.04 -6.53 3.43
CA ARG A 20 -8.89 -5.88 2.14
C ARG A 20 -8.22 -4.52 2.28
N VAL A 21 -7.59 -4.08 1.20
CA VAL A 21 -7.03 -2.73 1.09
C VAL A 21 -8.17 -1.75 0.86
N VAL A 22 -8.18 -0.63 1.59
CA VAL A 22 -9.22 0.40 1.47
C VAL A 22 -8.67 1.77 1.08
N GLU A 23 -7.36 1.94 1.12
CA GLU A 23 -6.71 3.17 0.67
C GLU A 23 -5.29 2.88 0.21
N ILE A 24 -4.89 3.51 -0.91
CA ILE A 24 -3.51 3.48 -1.40
C ILE A 24 -3.05 4.92 -1.58
N GLY A 25 -1.90 5.26 -1.02
CA GLY A 25 -1.25 6.55 -1.23
C GLY A 25 0.14 6.36 -1.79
N CYS A 26 0.47 7.09 -2.85
CA CYS A 26 1.77 7.04 -3.53
C CYS A 26 2.28 8.44 -3.81
N VAL A 27 3.57 8.66 -3.53
CA VAL A 27 4.26 9.91 -3.84
C VAL A 27 5.47 9.59 -4.69
N GLU A 28 5.56 10.18 -5.88
CA GLU A 28 6.69 9.95 -6.78
C GLU A 28 7.88 10.84 -6.40
N LEU A 29 9.07 10.21 -6.41
CA LEU A 29 10.35 10.90 -6.27
C LEU A 29 11.22 10.60 -7.50
N VAL A 30 11.92 11.61 -8.00
CA VAL A 30 12.98 11.45 -8.98
C VAL A 30 14.22 12.14 -8.43
N GLU A 31 15.35 11.44 -8.45
CA GLU A 31 16.58 11.90 -7.82
C GLU A 31 16.32 12.35 -6.37
N ARG A 32 15.51 11.57 -5.65
CA ARG A 32 15.15 11.75 -4.23
C ARG A 32 14.37 13.03 -3.91
N ARG A 33 13.75 13.63 -4.92
CA ARG A 33 12.94 14.84 -4.76
C ARG A 33 11.52 14.58 -5.24
N PRO A 34 10.51 15.07 -4.50
CA PRO A 34 9.12 14.97 -4.96
C PRO A 34 8.94 15.65 -6.31
N THR A 35 8.22 14.96 -7.21
CA THR A 35 7.95 15.48 -8.56
C THR A 35 6.63 16.24 -8.63
N GLY A 36 5.80 16.12 -7.58
CA GLY A 36 4.43 16.60 -7.61
C GLY A 36 3.44 15.58 -8.13
N ARG A 37 3.90 14.48 -8.73
CA ARG A 37 3.00 13.39 -9.17
C ARG A 37 2.69 12.49 -7.99
N THR A 38 1.41 12.25 -7.77
CA THR A 38 0.91 11.39 -6.70
C THR A 38 -0.19 10.49 -7.25
N TYR A 39 -0.41 9.38 -6.55
CA TYR A 39 -1.58 8.54 -6.75
C TYR A 39 -2.24 8.33 -5.40
N HIS A 40 -3.52 8.62 -5.30
CA HIS A 40 -4.27 8.41 -4.07
C HIS A 40 -5.65 7.88 -4.43
N GLN A 41 -6.03 6.76 -3.80
CA GLN A 41 -7.30 6.13 -4.10
C GLN A 41 -7.88 5.49 -2.86
N TYR A 42 -9.14 5.83 -2.55
CA TYR A 42 -9.94 5.04 -1.63
C TYR A 42 -10.61 3.91 -2.39
N ILE A 43 -10.80 2.79 -1.71
CA ILE A 43 -11.29 1.55 -2.33
C ILE A 43 -12.43 0.98 -1.48
N LYS A 44 -13.51 0.60 -2.14
CA LYS A 44 -14.64 -0.04 -1.47
C LYS A 44 -14.30 -1.51 -1.20
N PRO A 45 -14.26 -1.95 0.07
CA PRO A 45 -14.05 -3.36 0.38
C PRO A 45 -15.36 -4.13 0.28
N ASP A 46 -15.27 -5.46 0.18
CA ASP A 46 -16.41 -6.36 0.16
C ASP A 46 -16.72 -6.94 1.54
N ARG A 47 -16.22 -6.31 2.57
CA ARG A 47 -16.41 -6.76 3.96
C ARG A 47 -16.36 -5.57 4.91
N ASP A 48 -16.74 -5.80 6.17
CA ASP A 48 -16.64 -4.80 7.23
C ASP A 48 -15.20 -4.71 7.77
N PHE A 49 -14.90 -3.63 8.47
CA PHE A 49 -13.66 -3.48 9.22
C PHE A 49 -13.63 -4.44 10.40
N GLU A 50 -12.45 -4.95 10.73
CA GLU A 50 -12.26 -5.63 12.00
C GLU A 50 -12.37 -4.63 13.15
N GLN A 51 -12.64 -5.15 14.34
CA GLN A 51 -12.81 -4.32 15.52
C GLN A 51 -11.58 -3.44 15.75
N GLY A 52 -11.81 -2.15 15.89
CA GLY A 52 -10.74 -1.17 16.09
C GLY A 52 -10.08 -0.65 14.83
N ALA A 53 -10.24 -1.32 13.69
CA ALA A 53 -9.58 -0.90 12.46
C ALA A 53 -10.14 0.42 11.90
N ALA A 54 -11.44 0.63 12.03
CA ALA A 54 -12.06 1.88 11.58
C ALA A 54 -11.52 3.08 12.35
N GLU A 55 -11.31 2.94 13.64
CA GLU A 55 -10.73 4.00 14.47
C GLU A 55 -9.27 4.29 14.11
N VAL A 56 -8.50 3.24 13.84
CA VAL A 56 -7.08 3.37 13.48
C VAL A 56 -6.92 4.05 12.14
N THR A 57 -7.72 3.65 11.14
CA THR A 57 -7.62 4.20 9.79
C THR A 57 -8.33 5.54 9.62
N GLY A 58 -9.32 5.82 10.47
CA GLY A 58 -10.20 6.97 10.32
C GLY A 58 -11.23 6.82 9.20
N LEU A 59 -11.39 5.60 8.66
CA LEU A 59 -12.31 5.33 7.54
C LEU A 59 -13.51 4.53 8.02
N SER A 60 -14.61 4.60 7.27
CA SER A 60 -15.83 3.84 7.55
C SER A 60 -16.39 3.24 6.27
N LEU A 61 -17.20 2.18 6.42
CA LEU A 61 -17.90 1.60 5.27
C LEU A 61 -18.84 2.61 4.61
N GLU A 62 -19.46 3.48 5.40
CA GLU A 62 -20.34 4.52 4.86
C GLU A 62 -19.56 5.47 3.94
N PHE A 63 -18.39 5.92 4.38
CA PHE A 63 -17.52 6.77 3.57
C PHE A 63 -17.09 6.07 2.28
N LEU A 64 -16.78 4.79 2.36
CA LEU A 64 -16.25 4.00 1.23
C LEU A 64 -17.34 3.47 0.31
N ALA A 65 -18.62 3.65 0.65
CA ALA A 65 -19.73 3.04 -0.08
C ALA A 65 -19.82 3.45 -1.55
N ASP A 66 -19.37 4.66 -1.88
CA ASP A 66 -19.39 5.20 -3.25
C ASP A 66 -18.02 5.10 -3.96
N LYS A 67 -17.06 4.40 -3.35
CA LYS A 67 -15.72 4.27 -3.93
C LYS A 67 -15.68 3.03 -4.83
N PRO A 68 -14.72 2.99 -5.80
CA PRO A 68 -14.60 1.82 -6.67
C PRO A 68 -13.97 0.64 -5.92
N PRO A 69 -14.28 -0.61 -6.36
CA PRO A 69 -13.57 -1.78 -5.86
C PRO A 69 -12.15 -1.82 -6.43
N PHE A 70 -11.28 -2.65 -5.85
CA PHE A 70 -9.89 -2.76 -6.31
C PHE A 70 -9.81 -3.17 -7.78
N ALA A 71 -10.72 -4.01 -8.26
CA ALA A 71 -10.73 -4.44 -9.65
C ALA A 71 -10.79 -3.28 -10.64
N ASP A 72 -11.48 -2.19 -10.26
CA ASP A 72 -11.65 -1.04 -11.15
C ASP A 72 -10.43 -0.12 -11.16
N ILE A 73 -9.57 -0.17 -10.12
CA ILE A 73 -8.44 0.74 -10.02
C ILE A 73 -7.09 0.05 -10.25
N ALA A 74 -7.08 -1.28 -10.38
CA ALA A 74 -5.84 -2.05 -10.42
C ALA A 74 -4.94 -1.65 -11.59
N ASP A 75 -5.50 -1.49 -12.78
CA ASP A 75 -4.70 -1.17 -13.96
C ASP A 75 -4.08 0.23 -13.86
N ALA A 76 -4.81 1.21 -13.38
CA ALA A 76 -4.29 2.57 -13.19
C ALA A 76 -3.21 2.60 -12.10
N PHE A 77 -3.43 1.88 -11.01
CA PHE A 77 -2.46 1.77 -9.94
C PHE A 77 -1.16 1.13 -10.44
N LEU A 78 -1.27 -0.01 -11.12
CA LEU A 78 -0.10 -0.72 -11.64
C LEU A 78 0.64 0.12 -12.69
N ALA A 79 -0.06 0.86 -13.52
CA ALA A 79 0.56 1.75 -14.49
C ALA A 79 1.36 2.86 -13.80
N PHE A 80 0.85 3.39 -12.70
CA PHE A 80 1.56 4.44 -11.96
C PHE A 80 2.88 3.95 -11.38
N ILE A 81 2.91 2.74 -10.83
CA ILE A 81 4.10 2.21 -10.14
C ILE A 81 5.05 1.44 -11.06
N ASP A 82 4.67 1.15 -12.29
CA ASP A 82 5.41 0.25 -13.17
C ASP A 82 6.88 0.65 -13.31
N GLY A 83 7.77 -0.33 -13.08
CA GLY A 83 9.21 -0.13 -13.21
C GLY A 83 9.87 0.71 -12.13
N ALA A 84 9.14 1.17 -11.12
CA ALA A 84 9.68 2.00 -10.06
C ALA A 84 10.30 1.16 -8.94
N GLU A 85 11.08 1.82 -8.08
CA GLU A 85 11.46 1.29 -6.78
C GLU A 85 10.43 1.79 -5.76
N LEU A 86 9.72 0.87 -5.12
CA LEU A 86 8.79 1.22 -4.06
C LEU A 86 9.51 1.30 -2.72
N ILE A 87 9.26 2.37 -1.99
CA ILE A 87 9.74 2.54 -0.63
C ILE A 87 8.54 2.41 0.30
N ILE A 88 8.53 1.36 1.11
CA ILE A 88 7.39 1.03 1.95
C ILE A 88 7.88 0.78 3.37
N HIS A 89 7.25 1.41 4.35
CA HIS A 89 7.56 1.18 5.75
C HIS A 89 6.86 -0.09 6.22
N ASN A 90 7.64 -1.11 6.63
CA ASN A 90 7.14 -2.45 6.94
C ASN A 90 6.54 -3.11 5.68
N ALA A 91 7.36 -3.25 4.65
CA ALA A 91 6.93 -3.64 3.31
C ALA A 91 6.21 -4.98 3.25
N ALA A 92 6.58 -5.96 4.07
CA ALA A 92 5.93 -7.27 4.07
C ALA A 92 4.42 -7.17 4.29
N PHE A 93 3.98 -6.24 5.13
CA PHE A 93 2.56 -6.01 5.37
C PHE A 93 1.85 -5.53 4.11
N ASP A 94 2.31 -4.41 3.53
CA ASP A 94 1.65 -3.80 2.37
C ASP A 94 1.76 -4.67 1.13
N VAL A 95 2.92 -5.28 0.89
CA VAL A 95 3.12 -6.18 -0.25
C VAL A 95 2.22 -7.40 -0.13
N GLY A 96 2.09 -7.99 1.05
CA GLY A 96 1.18 -9.12 1.28
C GLY A 96 -0.27 -8.78 0.92
N PHE A 97 -0.75 -7.62 1.37
CA PHE A 97 -2.09 -7.15 1.03
C PHE A 97 -2.27 -6.89 -0.45
N LEU A 98 -1.31 -6.21 -1.08
CA LEU A 98 -1.40 -5.90 -2.51
C LEU A 98 -1.31 -7.16 -3.37
N ASP A 99 -0.42 -8.09 -3.02
CA ASP A 99 -0.35 -9.38 -3.72
C ASP A 99 -1.65 -10.16 -3.60
N ASN A 100 -2.29 -10.15 -2.43
CA ASN A 100 -3.59 -10.79 -2.25
C ASN A 100 -4.65 -10.14 -3.15
N GLU A 101 -4.70 -8.80 -3.20
CA GLU A 101 -5.64 -8.11 -4.10
C GLU A 101 -5.44 -8.52 -5.55
N LEU A 102 -4.19 -8.59 -6.01
CA LEU A 102 -3.89 -9.00 -7.37
C LEU A 102 -4.28 -10.46 -7.61
N SER A 103 -4.05 -11.34 -6.65
CA SER A 103 -4.42 -12.76 -6.78
C SER A 103 -5.93 -12.96 -6.92
N LEU A 104 -6.72 -12.12 -6.26
CA LEU A 104 -8.19 -12.17 -6.35
C LEU A 104 -8.69 -11.77 -7.74
N LEU A 105 -7.91 -10.99 -8.50
CA LEU A 105 -8.27 -10.59 -9.86
C LEU A 105 -7.93 -11.64 -10.89
N GLY A 106 -6.94 -12.50 -10.63
CA GLY A 106 -6.57 -13.57 -11.52
C GLY A 106 -5.05 -13.75 -11.64
N PRO A 107 -4.62 -14.93 -12.14
CA PRO A 107 -3.19 -15.26 -12.21
C PRO A 107 -2.40 -14.39 -13.18
N GLN A 108 -3.05 -13.74 -14.15
CA GLN A 108 -2.40 -12.88 -15.12
C GLN A 108 -1.75 -11.66 -14.49
N TYR A 109 -2.17 -11.25 -13.30
CA TYR A 109 -1.59 -10.10 -12.60
C TYR A 109 -0.26 -10.44 -11.92
N GLY A 110 0.00 -11.69 -11.59
CA GLY A 110 1.22 -12.10 -10.92
C GLY A 110 1.33 -11.49 -9.53
N ASN A 111 2.54 -11.08 -9.15
CA ASN A 111 2.79 -10.43 -7.88
C ASN A 111 3.50 -9.09 -8.07
N LEU A 112 3.51 -8.29 -7.01
CA LEU A 112 4.01 -6.92 -7.05
C LEU A 112 5.50 -6.86 -7.42
N ARG A 113 6.31 -7.77 -6.86
CA ARG A 113 7.76 -7.78 -7.07
C ARG A 113 8.18 -8.20 -8.48
N GLN A 114 7.27 -8.71 -9.29
CA GLN A 114 7.53 -8.95 -10.71
C GLN A 114 7.49 -7.65 -11.54
N ARG A 115 6.94 -6.59 -10.98
CA ARG A 115 6.72 -5.31 -11.66
C ARG A 115 7.61 -4.20 -11.14
N VAL A 116 8.03 -4.29 -9.89
CA VAL A 116 8.76 -3.24 -9.17
C VAL A 116 9.81 -3.87 -8.28
N THR A 117 10.79 -3.07 -7.86
CA THR A 117 11.64 -3.43 -6.74
C THR A 117 11.04 -2.83 -5.47
N VAL A 118 11.29 -3.46 -4.32
CA VAL A 118 10.73 -3.03 -3.05
C VAL A 118 11.84 -2.83 -2.05
N GLU A 119 11.86 -1.65 -1.42
CA GLU A 119 12.75 -1.35 -0.30
C GLU A 119 11.91 -1.11 0.95
N ASP A 120 12.29 -1.78 2.03
CA ASP A 120 11.62 -1.65 3.32
C ASP A 120 12.34 -0.59 4.16
N SER A 121 11.70 0.59 4.31
CA SER A 121 12.30 1.68 5.07
C SER A 121 12.40 1.38 6.57
N LEU A 122 11.56 0.50 7.11
CA LEU A 122 11.66 0.06 8.50
C LEU A 122 12.93 -0.76 8.72
N LEU A 123 13.21 -1.72 7.83
CA LEU A 123 14.45 -2.51 7.93
C LEU A 123 15.68 -1.63 7.79
N LEU A 124 15.65 -0.68 6.86
CA LEU A 124 16.74 0.26 6.66
C LEU A 124 16.97 1.11 7.91
N ALA A 125 15.90 1.60 8.53
CA ALA A 125 16.00 2.39 9.77
C ALA A 125 16.57 1.56 10.91
N ARG A 126 16.17 0.30 11.05
CA ARG A 126 16.69 -0.61 12.07
C ARG A 126 18.17 -0.90 11.88
N GLN A 127 18.62 -0.98 10.65
CA GLN A 127 20.05 -1.17 10.35
C GLN A 127 20.89 0.05 10.70
N ARG A 128 20.36 1.26 10.42
CA ARG A 128 21.10 2.52 10.64
C ARG A 128 21.00 3.02 12.07
N TYR A 129 19.88 2.76 12.75
CA TYR A 129 19.58 3.31 14.07
C TYR A 129 19.05 2.21 14.99
N PRO A 130 19.87 1.18 15.31
CA PRO A 130 19.42 0.10 16.18
C PRO A 130 19.00 0.64 17.55
N GLY A 131 17.85 0.16 18.04
CA GLY A 131 17.34 0.54 19.36
C GLY A 131 16.58 1.86 19.41
N GLN A 132 16.49 2.58 18.29
CA GLN A 132 15.68 3.78 18.19
C GLN A 132 14.26 3.46 17.72
N ARG A 133 13.36 4.43 17.89
CA ARG A 133 11.99 4.31 17.40
C ARG A 133 11.98 4.28 15.88
N ASN A 134 11.40 3.23 15.32
CA ASN A 134 11.38 2.98 13.86
C ASN A 134 9.96 3.17 13.32
N SER A 135 9.57 4.42 13.07
CA SER A 135 8.33 4.78 12.41
C SER A 135 8.63 5.82 11.34
N LEU A 136 7.68 6.03 10.42
CA LEU A 136 7.83 7.08 9.40
C LEU A 136 8.00 8.45 10.04
N ASP A 137 7.30 8.72 11.14
CA ASP A 137 7.40 9.99 11.84
C ASP A 137 8.77 10.21 12.48
N ALA A 138 9.51 9.12 12.76
CA ALA A 138 10.83 9.20 13.37
C ALA A 138 11.96 9.24 12.33
N LEU A 139 11.64 8.97 11.08
CA LEU A 139 12.61 9.00 10.00
C LEU A 139 12.71 10.38 9.38
#